data_e0a52f563d8ee8dc19c373abd080e46a
#
_entry.id   e0a52f563d8ee8dc19c373abd080e46a
#
_cell.length_a   1.000
_cell.length_b   1.000
_cell.length_c   1.000
_cell.angle_alpha   90.00
_cell.angle_beta   90.00
_cell.angle_gamma   90.00
#
_symmetry.space_group_name_H-M   'P 1'
#
loop_
_entity.id
_entity.type
_entity.pdbx_description
1 polymer ?
#
loop_
_entity_poly.entity_id
_entity_poly.type
_entity_poly.pdbx_seq_one_letter_code
_entity_poly.pdbx_strand_id
1 'polypeptide(L)'
;MTDRTPRPAKTETQPPTEKVAPAASMEASAKSQIANICVYCGSGPGRNPAYIKAANTLGEAMAKRGIGLVYGGGSLGLMGEVARGVLGAGGRVTGIIPQFLSGREHMLRDVQELIVVDDMHQRKRLMFERSDAFVALPGGIGTLEELVEQLTWAQLGRHQKPIVLADIDGFWQPFLGLLGHMRDEAFIRAGLEVRFVTVNNAEQIVPAAEAAAKGDAGDSASLKKIMAQF
;
A
#
# COMPACT_ATOMS: atom_id res chain seq x y z
N MET A 1 41.08 -37.50 77.05
CA MET A 1 41.18 -36.07 77.20
C MET A 1 41.57 -35.52 75.83
N THR A 2 40.60 -35.11 75.08
CA THR A 2 40.76 -34.66 73.72
C THR A 2 40.43 -33.17 73.65
N ASP A 3 41.50 -32.43 73.48
CA ASP A 3 41.45 -30.98 73.27
C ASP A 3 40.87 -30.65 71.86
N ARG A 4 39.77 -29.90 71.80
CA ARG A 4 39.18 -29.37 70.58
C ARG A 4 39.24 -27.87 70.60
N THR A 5 40.26 -27.30 70.00
CA THR A 5 40.35 -25.90 69.68
C THR A 5 39.38 -25.56 68.52
N PRO A 6 38.57 -24.48 68.62
CA PRO A 6 37.69 -24.06 67.52
C PRO A 6 38.44 -23.29 66.44
N ARG A 7 38.09 -23.61 65.19
CA ARG A 7 38.59 -23.03 63.95
C ARG A 7 37.91 -21.68 63.71
N PRO A 8 38.63 -20.60 63.28
CA PRO A 8 38.02 -19.32 63.04
C PRO A 8 37.15 -19.31 61.76
N ALA A 9 36.05 -18.60 61.85
CA ALA A 9 35.08 -18.38 60.77
C ALA A 9 35.71 -17.62 59.58
N LYS A 10 35.47 -18.09 58.37
CA LYS A 10 35.82 -17.41 57.13
C LYS A 10 34.83 -16.25 56.89
N THR A 11 35.36 -15.05 56.83
CA THR A 11 34.63 -13.84 56.39
C THR A 11 34.37 -13.94 54.90
N GLU A 12 33.11 -14.11 54.51
CA GLU A 12 32.66 -13.98 53.10
C GLU A 12 32.65 -12.47 52.74
N THR A 13 33.56 -12.11 51.83
CA THR A 13 33.55 -10.81 51.14
C THR A 13 32.49 -10.84 50.03
N GLN A 14 31.43 -10.05 50.18
CA GLN A 14 30.48 -9.80 49.12
C GLN A 14 31.15 -9.08 47.94
N PRO A 15 30.85 -9.49 46.68
CA PRO A 15 31.31 -8.76 45.51
C PRO A 15 30.59 -7.41 45.39
N PRO A 16 31.23 -6.39 44.78
CA PRO A 16 30.63 -5.06 44.61
C PRO A 16 29.39 -5.12 43.71
N THR A 17 28.31 -4.51 44.18
CA THR A 17 27.08 -4.28 43.40
C THR A 17 27.40 -3.34 42.26
N GLU A 18 27.47 -3.89 41.06
CA GLU A 18 27.49 -3.15 39.79
C GLU A 18 26.16 -2.43 39.59
N LYS A 19 26.19 -1.10 39.61
CA LYS A 19 25.05 -0.27 39.28
C LYS A 19 24.73 -0.46 37.82
N VAL A 20 23.72 -1.31 37.53
CA VAL A 20 23.11 -1.38 36.21
C VAL A 20 22.41 -0.04 35.94
N ALA A 21 22.95 0.72 35.01
CA ALA A 21 22.30 1.90 34.47
C ALA A 21 20.95 1.48 33.86
N PRO A 22 19.88 2.30 33.99
CA PRO A 22 18.61 1.96 33.37
C PRO A 22 18.78 1.87 31.85
N ALA A 23 18.46 0.73 31.30
CA ALA A 23 18.34 0.56 29.85
C ALA A 23 17.33 1.59 29.34
N ALA A 24 17.83 2.58 28.62
CA ALA A 24 16.99 3.49 27.85
C ALA A 24 16.17 2.63 26.91
N SER A 25 14.87 2.59 27.14
CA SER A 25 13.88 1.98 26.24
C SER A 25 13.97 2.70 24.91
N MET A 26 14.72 2.14 23.98
CA MET A 26 14.60 2.42 22.57
C MET A 26 13.29 1.78 22.10
N GLU A 27 12.18 2.44 22.36
CA GLU A 27 10.99 2.28 21.51
C GLU A 27 11.34 2.87 20.12
N ALA A 28 12.05 2.08 19.34
CA ALA A 28 12.08 2.25 17.91
C ALA A 28 10.65 1.94 17.42
N SER A 29 9.81 2.97 17.37
CA SER A 29 8.59 2.95 16.55
C SER A 29 9.02 2.46 15.17
N ALA A 30 8.73 1.20 14.86
CA ALA A 30 8.93 0.65 13.54
C ALA A 30 8.04 1.46 12.59
N LYS A 31 8.61 2.48 11.94
CA LYS A 31 7.95 3.19 10.86
C LYS A 31 7.61 2.14 9.82
N SER A 32 6.33 1.87 9.63
CA SER A 32 5.83 1.08 8.51
C SER A 32 6.21 1.83 7.24
N GLN A 33 7.35 1.47 6.66
CA GLN A 33 7.85 2.13 5.46
C GLN A 33 7.26 1.38 4.27
N ILE A 34 6.39 2.05 3.50
CA ILE A 34 5.92 1.55 2.22
C ILE A 34 7.12 1.54 1.27
N ALA A 35 7.55 0.36 0.84
CA ALA A 35 8.63 0.21 -0.13
C ALA A 35 8.11 0.19 -1.56
N ASN A 36 6.93 -0.40 -1.79
CA ASN A 36 6.32 -0.50 -3.12
C ASN A 36 4.82 -0.25 -3.06
N ILE A 37 4.30 0.46 -4.05
CA ILE A 37 2.86 0.67 -4.27
C ILE A 37 2.47 -0.03 -5.56
N CYS A 38 1.41 -0.84 -5.50
CA CYS A 38 0.72 -1.33 -6.68
C CYS A 38 -0.25 -0.28 -7.19
N VAL A 39 -0.15 0.08 -8.47
CA VAL A 39 -1.06 1.03 -9.10
C VAL A 39 -1.91 0.33 -10.15
N TYR A 40 -3.22 0.29 -9.91
CA TYR A 40 -4.24 -0.14 -10.85
C TYR A 40 -4.76 1.08 -11.60
N CYS A 41 -4.76 1.06 -12.92
CA CYS A 41 -5.19 2.19 -13.73
C CYS A 41 -5.50 1.77 -15.17
N GLY A 42 -6.12 2.68 -15.93
CA GLY A 42 -6.50 2.42 -17.31
C GLY A 42 -5.31 2.20 -18.25
N SER A 43 -5.42 1.20 -19.15
CA SER A 43 -4.55 1.05 -20.31
C SER A 43 -4.78 2.13 -21.38
N GLY A 44 -5.90 2.86 -21.30
CA GLY A 44 -6.18 4.07 -22.07
C GLY A 44 -6.00 5.34 -21.25
N PRO A 45 -5.90 6.51 -21.90
CA PRO A 45 -5.71 7.81 -21.24
C PRO A 45 -6.99 8.38 -20.62
N GLY A 46 -8.17 7.84 -20.98
CA GLY A 46 -9.45 8.47 -20.69
C GLY A 46 -9.69 9.72 -21.53
N ARG A 47 -10.79 10.42 -21.29
CA ARG A 47 -11.12 11.68 -21.99
C ARG A 47 -10.66 12.94 -21.25
N ASN A 48 -10.54 12.84 -19.92
CA ASN A 48 -10.15 13.96 -19.09
C ASN A 48 -8.61 14.01 -18.96
N PRO A 49 -7.96 15.12 -19.39
CA PRO A 49 -6.50 15.26 -19.29
C PRO A 49 -5.98 15.26 -17.85
N ALA A 50 -6.84 15.53 -16.86
CA ALA A 50 -6.48 15.46 -15.44
C ALA A 50 -6.03 14.05 -15.03
N TYR A 51 -6.53 13.00 -15.69
CA TYR A 51 -6.14 11.61 -15.37
C TYR A 51 -4.69 11.33 -15.72
N ILE A 52 -4.25 11.78 -16.91
CA ILE A 52 -2.84 11.68 -17.35
C ILE A 52 -1.94 12.45 -16.39
N LYS A 53 -2.31 13.70 -16.08
CA LYS A 53 -1.56 14.53 -15.14
C LYS A 53 -1.44 13.86 -13.78
N ALA A 54 -2.55 13.32 -13.24
CA ALA A 54 -2.56 12.64 -11.95
C ALA A 54 -1.66 11.40 -11.94
N ALA A 55 -1.66 10.60 -13.01
CA ALA A 55 -0.79 9.42 -13.14
C ALA A 55 0.70 9.81 -13.13
N ASN A 56 1.08 10.84 -13.88
CA ASN A 56 2.46 11.32 -13.92
C ASN A 56 2.89 11.90 -12.56
N THR A 57 2.07 12.78 -11.97
CA THR A 57 2.31 13.36 -10.63
C THR A 57 2.48 12.30 -9.55
N LEU A 58 1.64 11.25 -9.56
CA LEU A 58 1.78 10.12 -8.65
C LEU A 58 3.13 9.42 -8.83
N GLY A 59 3.51 9.15 -10.09
CA GLY A 59 4.80 8.50 -10.40
C GLY A 59 5.99 9.28 -9.85
N GLU A 60 6.03 10.59 -10.11
CA GLU A 60 7.07 11.48 -9.57
C GLU A 60 7.08 11.51 -8.02
N ALA A 61 5.89 11.57 -7.41
CA ALA A 61 5.77 11.60 -5.94
C ALA A 61 6.29 10.32 -5.29
N MET A 62 6.02 9.16 -5.92
CA MET A 62 6.54 7.86 -5.48
C MET A 62 8.06 7.83 -5.56
N ALA A 63 8.64 8.18 -6.70
CA ALA A 63 10.08 8.19 -6.91
C ALA A 63 10.81 9.11 -5.93
N LYS A 64 10.31 10.34 -5.72
CA LYS A 64 10.86 11.31 -4.75
C LYS A 64 10.90 10.78 -3.31
N ARG A 65 10.06 9.79 -2.97
CA ARG A 65 10.03 9.14 -1.66
C ARG A 65 10.75 7.79 -1.62
N GLY A 66 11.38 7.39 -2.74
CA GLY A 66 12.05 6.10 -2.86
C GLY A 66 11.10 4.89 -2.92
N ILE A 67 9.80 5.14 -3.19
CA ILE A 67 8.77 4.11 -3.30
C ILE A 67 8.78 3.55 -4.72
N GLY A 68 8.89 2.22 -4.84
CA GLY A 68 8.82 1.51 -6.11
C GLY A 68 7.39 1.37 -6.63
N LEU A 69 7.24 1.39 -7.96
CA LEU A 69 5.98 1.10 -8.64
C LEU A 69 5.90 -0.39 -8.98
N VAL A 70 4.77 -1.01 -8.63
CA VAL A 70 4.34 -2.30 -9.17
C VAL A 70 3.08 -2.07 -10.02
N TYR A 71 3.06 -2.56 -11.27
CA TYR A 71 1.94 -2.28 -12.17
C TYR A 71 1.80 -3.34 -13.28
N GLY A 72 0.81 -3.17 -14.14
CA GLY A 72 0.45 -4.13 -15.18
C GLY A 72 1.38 -4.24 -16.38
N GLY A 73 2.51 -3.52 -16.43
CA GLY A 73 3.53 -3.67 -17.48
C GLY A 73 3.25 -2.93 -18.80
N GLY A 74 2.07 -2.31 -18.97
CA GLY A 74 1.70 -1.59 -20.20
C GLY A 74 2.41 -0.25 -20.36
N SER A 75 2.69 0.16 -21.61
CA SER A 75 3.33 1.44 -21.94
C SER A 75 2.37 2.53 -22.37
N LEU A 76 1.09 2.19 -22.57
CA LEU A 76 0.04 3.10 -23.03
C LEU A 76 -0.86 3.58 -21.90
N GLY A 77 -1.60 4.65 -22.16
CA GLY A 77 -2.58 5.20 -21.23
C GLY A 77 -1.98 5.59 -19.88
N LEU A 78 -2.78 5.47 -18.82
CA LEU A 78 -2.33 5.85 -17.47
C LEU A 78 -1.24 4.94 -16.93
N MET A 79 -1.21 3.65 -17.35
CA MET A 79 -0.13 2.73 -17.00
C MET A 79 1.23 3.25 -17.47
N GLY A 80 1.32 3.65 -18.73
CA GLY A 80 2.56 4.24 -19.27
C GLY A 80 2.93 5.55 -18.61
N GLU A 81 1.93 6.41 -18.29
CA GLU A 81 2.20 7.71 -17.67
C GLU A 81 2.73 7.58 -16.24
N VAL A 82 2.13 6.73 -15.40
CA VAL A 82 2.66 6.53 -14.04
C VAL A 82 4.07 5.94 -14.07
N ALA A 83 4.33 4.96 -14.95
CA ALA A 83 5.65 4.36 -15.09
C ALA A 83 6.70 5.37 -15.57
N ARG A 84 6.37 6.20 -16.58
CA ARG A 84 7.25 7.29 -17.04
C ARG A 84 7.51 8.34 -15.97
N GLY A 85 6.49 8.70 -15.18
CA GLY A 85 6.67 9.60 -14.04
C GLY A 85 7.66 9.08 -13.01
N VAL A 86 7.58 7.77 -12.68
CA VAL A 86 8.54 7.13 -11.77
C VAL A 86 9.94 7.09 -12.36
N LEU A 87 10.08 6.61 -13.61
CA LEU A 87 11.37 6.49 -14.30
C LEU A 87 12.04 7.84 -14.52
N GLY A 88 11.29 8.84 -14.96
CA GLY A 88 11.77 10.21 -15.19
C GLY A 88 12.30 10.89 -13.92
N ALA A 89 11.80 10.50 -12.76
CA ALA A 89 12.28 10.94 -11.45
C ALA A 89 13.32 9.99 -10.81
N GLY A 90 13.85 9.02 -11.55
CA GLY A 90 14.89 8.09 -11.11
C GLY A 90 14.42 6.98 -10.16
N GLY A 91 13.10 6.71 -10.12
CA GLY A 91 12.50 5.67 -9.29
C GLY A 91 12.57 4.27 -9.91
N ARG A 92 12.06 3.27 -9.19
CA ARG A 92 12.05 1.86 -9.59
C ARG A 92 10.66 1.45 -10.08
N VAL A 93 10.64 0.66 -11.15
CA VAL A 93 9.41 0.16 -11.77
C VAL A 93 9.51 -1.35 -11.98
N THR A 94 8.52 -2.08 -11.48
CA THR A 94 8.31 -3.51 -11.75
C THR A 94 7.00 -3.69 -12.52
N GLY A 95 7.09 -4.13 -13.77
CA GLY A 95 5.94 -4.50 -14.59
C GLY A 95 5.65 -5.99 -14.52
N ILE A 96 4.37 -6.37 -14.38
CA ILE A 96 3.96 -7.78 -14.35
C ILE A 96 2.88 -7.98 -15.41
N ILE A 97 3.16 -8.79 -16.42
CA ILE A 97 2.30 -8.97 -17.58
C ILE A 97 2.13 -10.44 -17.93
N PRO A 98 0.91 -10.93 -18.20
CA PRO A 98 0.71 -12.28 -18.72
C PRO A 98 1.20 -12.40 -20.16
N GLN A 99 1.73 -13.57 -20.51
CA GLN A 99 2.27 -13.84 -21.83
C GLN A 99 1.28 -13.54 -22.96
N PHE A 100 -0.01 -13.87 -22.80
CA PHE A 100 -1.02 -13.63 -23.82
C PHE A 100 -1.35 -12.15 -24.05
N LEU A 101 -1.02 -11.26 -23.11
CA LEU A 101 -1.13 -9.80 -23.24
C LEU A 101 0.15 -9.15 -23.76
N SER A 102 1.29 -9.80 -23.63
CA SER A 102 2.59 -9.23 -23.99
C SER A 102 2.71 -8.85 -25.48
N GLY A 103 1.93 -9.47 -26.35
CA GLY A 103 1.86 -9.13 -27.78
C GLY A 103 0.78 -8.09 -28.13
N ARG A 104 -0.19 -7.84 -27.24
CA ARG A 104 -1.31 -6.91 -27.44
C ARG A 104 -1.08 -5.58 -26.74
N GLU A 105 -0.50 -5.60 -25.56
CA GLU A 105 -0.11 -4.40 -24.83
C GLU A 105 1.35 -4.08 -25.19
N HIS A 106 1.60 -2.85 -25.64
CA HIS A 106 2.97 -2.39 -25.84
C HIS A 106 3.63 -2.36 -24.47
N MET A 107 4.56 -3.30 -24.22
CA MET A 107 5.30 -3.37 -22.95
C MET A 107 6.28 -2.20 -22.86
N LEU A 108 6.36 -1.59 -21.69
CA LEU A 108 7.42 -0.65 -21.39
C LEU A 108 8.70 -1.45 -21.06
N ARG A 109 9.66 -1.45 -21.97
CA ARG A 109 10.89 -2.25 -21.83
C ARG A 109 11.98 -1.59 -21.01
N ASP A 110 11.88 -0.28 -20.80
CA ASP A 110 12.88 0.50 -20.07
C ASP A 110 12.69 0.44 -18.54
N VAL A 111 11.85 -0.49 -18.05
CA VAL A 111 11.65 -0.73 -16.62
C VAL A 111 12.78 -1.59 -16.06
N GLN A 112 13.08 -1.44 -14.77
CA GLN A 112 14.15 -2.21 -14.13
C GLN A 112 13.80 -3.71 -14.03
N GLU A 113 12.52 -4.05 -13.92
CA GLU A 113 12.07 -5.43 -13.86
C GLU A 113 10.76 -5.60 -14.64
N LEU A 114 10.76 -6.49 -15.63
CA LEU A 114 9.56 -6.91 -16.36
C LEU A 114 9.38 -8.41 -16.20
N ILE A 115 8.32 -8.79 -15.50
CA ILE A 115 8.00 -10.19 -15.20
C ILE A 115 6.88 -10.64 -16.13
N VAL A 116 7.18 -11.60 -16.98
CA VAL A 116 6.17 -12.27 -17.81
C VAL A 116 5.67 -13.50 -17.04
N VAL A 117 4.36 -13.61 -16.90
CA VAL A 117 3.69 -14.69 -16.18
C VAL A 117 2.75 -15.49 -17.10
N ASP A 118 2.33 -16.68 -16.65
CA ASP A 118 1.54 -17.58 -17.50
C ASP A 118 0.08 -17.12 -17.61
N ASP A 119 -0.50 -16.64 -16.48
CA ASP A 119 -1.92 -16.30 -16.41
C ASP A 119 -2.22 -15.07 -15.53
N MET A 120 -3.50 -14.66 -15.53
CA MET A 120 -3.98 -13.52 -14.73
C MET A 120 -3.94 -13.75 -13.23
N HIS A 121 -4.09 -15.00 -12.76
CA HIS A 121 -4.05 -15.30 -11.32
C HIS A 121 -2.63 -15.15 -10.78
N GLN A 122 -1.65 -15.63 -11.52
CA GLN A 122 -0.24 -15.47 -11.18
C GLN A 122 0.15 -13.98 -11.20
N ARG A 123 -0.32 -13.20 -12.21
CA ARG A 123 -0.11 -11.75 -12.26
C ARG A 123 -0.62 -11.07 -11.02
N LYS A 124 -1.90 -11.22 -10.69
CA LYS A 124 -2.54 -10.55 -9.55
C LYS A 124 -1.90 -10.96 -8.22
N ARG A 125 -1.55 -12.24 -8.07
CA ARG A 125 -0.84 -12.73 -6.90
C ARG A 125 0.52 -12.05 -6.72
N LEU A 126 1.34 -11.97 -7.78
CA LEU A 126 2.65 -11.31 -7.72
C LEU A 126 2.53 -9.81 -7.48
N MET A 127 1.54 -9.12 -8.09
CA MET A 127 1.27 -7.72 -7.82
C MET A 127 0.93 -7.50 -6.34
N PHE A 128 0.14 -8.39 -5.75
CA PHE A 128 -0.19 -8.36 -4.33
C PHE A 128 1.03 -8.62 -3.43
N GLU A 129 1.81 -9.67 -3.72
CA GLU A 129 2.95 -10.08 -2.89
C GLU A 129 4.07 -9.04 -2.87
N ARG A 130 4.28 -8.32 -3.98
CA ARG A 130 5.36 -7.34 -4.15
C ARG A 130 5.02 -5.93 -3.68
N SER A 131 3.83 -5.70 -3.17
CA SER A 131 3.34 -4.36 -2.83
C SER A 131 2.96 -4.25 -1.37
N ASP A 132 3.15 -3.09 -0.79
CA ASP A 132 2.81 -2.77 0.60
C ASP A 132 1.50 -1.94 0.69
N ALA A 133 1.10 -1.34 -0.43
CA ALA A 133 -0.14 -0.57 -0.55
C ALA A 133 -0.68 -0.66 -1.99
N PHE A 134 -1.95 -0.30 -2.18
CA PHE A 134 -2.65 -0.30 -3.45
C PHE A 134 -3.23 1.07 -3.74
N VAL A 135 -3.16 1.50 -4.99
CA VAL A 135 -3.77 2.73 -5.49
C VAL A 135 -4.60 2.42 -6.73
N ALA A 136 -5.84 2.88 -6.76
CA ALA A 136 -6.67 2.85 -7.96
C ALA A 136 -6.81 4.26 -8.53
N LEU A 137 -6.17 4.54 -9.66
CA LEU A 137 -6.43 5.68 -10.52
C LEU A 137 -7.66 5.39 -11.42
N PRO A 138 -8.20 6.38 -12.13
CA PRO A 138 -9.22 6.13 -13.15
C PRO A 138 -8.85 5.02 -14.11
N GLY A 139 -9.82 4.17 -14.47
CA GLY A 139 -9.58 3.03 -15.34
C GLY A 139 -10.85 2.32 -15.78
N GLY A 140 -10.68 1.25 -16.54
CA GLY A 140 -11.78 0.43 -17.06
C GLY A 140 -12.14 -0.74 -16.14
N ILE A 141 -12.81 -1.74 -16.76
CA ILE A 141 -13.31 -2.91 -16.03
C ILE A 141 -12.20 -3.73 -15.38
N GLY A 142 -11.01 -3.81 -16.01
CA GLY A 142 -9.85 -4.50 -15.40
C GLY A 142 -9.36 -3.80 -14.14
N THR A 143 -9.29 -2.46 -14.15
CA THR A 143 -8.95 -1.66 -12.96
C THR A 143 -9.98 -1.85 -11.85
N LEU A 144 -11.27 -1.89 -12.19
CA LEU A 144 -12.34 -2.14 -11.23
C LEU A 144 -12.25 -3.56 -10.66
N GLU A 145 -11.97 -4.56 -11.47
CA GLU A 145 -11.81 -5.95 -11.05
C GLU A 145 -10.65 -6.11 -10.05
N GLU A 146 -9.48 -5.56 -10.38
CA GLU A 146 -8.30 -5.56 -9.52
C GLU A 146 -8.58 -4.82 -8.19
N LEU A 147 -9.26 -3.67 -8.23
CA LEU A 147 -9.66 -2.93 -7.04
C LEU A 147 -10.61 -3.73 -6.15
N VAL A 148 -11.69 -4.27 -6.72
CA VAL A 148 -12.71 -5.02 -5.96
C VAL A 148 -12.11 -6.28 -5.34
N GLU A 149 -11.17 -6.94 -6.00
CA GLU A 149 -10.44 -8.07 -5.41
C GLU A 149 -9.69 -7.66 -4.14
N GLN A 150 -8.95 -6.53 -4.17
CA GLN A 150 -8.23 -6.05 -2.97
C GLN A 150 -9.18 -5.63 -1.85
N LEU A 151 -10.27 -4.94 -2.18
CA LEU A 151 -11.30 -4.58 -1.22
C LEU A 151 -11.92 -5.83 -0.56
N THR A 152 -12.22 -6.85 -1.34
CA THR A 152 -12.76 -8.12 -0.87
C THR A 152 -11.77 -8.84 0.03
N TRP A 153 -10.48 -8.90 -0.35
CA TRP A 153 -9.47 -9.56 0.46
C TRP A 153 -9.22 -8.83 1.78
N ALA A 154 -9.25 -7.51 1.78
CA ALA A 154 -9.16 -6.71 3.00
C ALA A 154 -10.37 -6.94 3.91
N GLN A 155 -11.60 -6.95 3.34
CA GLN A 155 -12.84 -7.22 4.06
C GLN A 155 -12.83 -8.61 4.72
N LEU A 156 -12.27 -9.62 4.04
CA LEU A 156 -12.13 -10.98 4.55
C LEU A 156 -10.94 -11.16 5.52
N GLY A 157 -10.23 -10.07 5.85
CA GLY A 157 -9.09 -10.11 6.79
C GLY A 157 -7.82 -10.73 6.23
N ARG A 158 -7.73 -10.96 4.91
CA ARG A 158 -6.54 -11.53 4.27
C ARG A 158 -5.33 -10.59 4.33
N HIS A 159 -5.56 -9.28 4.35
CA HIS A 159 -4.52 -8.27 4.52
C HIS A 159 -5.07 -6.98 5.15
N GLN A 160 -4.13 -6.13 5.59
CA GLN A 160 -4.41 -4.78 6.11
C GLN A 160 -3.61 -3.72 5.35
N LYS A 161 -3.12 -4.04 4.15
CA LYS A 161 -2.38 -3.11 3.31
C LYS A 161 -3.30 -1.95 2.92
N PRO A 162 -2.83 -0.68 2.98
CA PRO A 162 -3.61 0.47 2.57
C PRO A 162 -4.15 0.36 1.15
N ILE A 163 -5.39 0.79 0.95
CA ILE A 163 -6.01 0.92 -0.38
C ILE A 163 -6.45 2.38 -0.54
N VAL A 164 -5.97 3.05 -1.57
CA VAL A 164 -6.29 4.45 -1.87
C VAL A 164 -7.03 4.54 -3.21
N LEU A 165 -8.24 5.12 -3.17
CA LEU A 165 -8.99 5.50 -4.37
C LEU A 165 -8.61 6.94 -4.72
N ALA A 166 -8.00 7.14 -5.88
CA ALA A 166 -7.73 8.46 -6.43
C ALA A 166 -8.93 8.92 -7.25
N ASP A 167 -9.86 9.61 -6.59
CA ASP A 167 -11.12 10.10 -7.17
C ASP A 167 -10.88 11.42 -7.92
N ILE A 168 -10.05 11.34 -8.97
CA ILE A 168 -9.71 12.50 -9.78
C ILE A 168 -10.94 12.96 -10.55
N ASP A 169 -11.35 14.21 -10.29
CA ASP A 169 -12.53 14.84 -10.87
C ASP A 169 -13.82 13.99 -10.73
N GLY A 170 -13.95 13.29 -9.60
CA GLY A 170 -15.16 12.52 -9.29
C GLY A 170 -15.30 11.21 -10.08
N PHE A 171 -14.22 10.69 -10.67
CA PHE A 171 -14.28 9.47 -11.48
C PHE A 171 -14.87 8.27 -10.73
N TRP A 172 -14.56 8.11 -9.46
CA TRP A 172 -15.00 6.98 -8.63
C TRP A 172 -16.34 7.21 -7.92
N GLN A 173 -16.98 8.41 -8.04
CA GLN A 173 -18.26 8.69 -7.37
C GLN A 173 -19.37 7.67 -7.69
N PRO A 174 -19.56 7.20 -8.95
CA PRO A 174 -20.55 6.16 -9.23
C PRO A 174 -20.27 4.83 -8.51
N PHE A 175 -18.98 4.46 -8.35
CA PHE A 175 -18.59 3.25 -7.61
C PHE A 175 -18.82 3.41 -6.11
N LEU A 176 -18.51 4.58 -5.55
CA LEU A 176 -18.79 4.89 -4.14
C LEU A 176 -20.29 4.87 -3.86
N GLY A 177 -21.11 5.41 -4.76
CA GLY A 177 -22.57 5.32 -4.70
C GLY A 177 -23.08 3.87 -4.73
N LEU A 178 -22.48 3.00 -5.56
CA LEU A 178 -22.80 1.57 -5.59
C LEU A 178 -22.46 0.86 -4.26
N LEU A 179 -21.32 1.16 -3.67
CA LEU A 179 -20.96 0.62 -2.34
C LEU A 179 -21.93 1.09 -1.25
N GLY A 180 -22.36 2.37 -1.31
CA GLY A 180 -23.40 2.91 -0.45
C GLY A 180 -24.71 2.13 -0.58
N HIS A 181 -25.17 1.93 -1.80
CA HIS A 181 -26.38 1.15 -2.08
C HIS A 181 -26.30 -0.29 -1.56
N MET A 182 -25.16 -0.97 -1.78
CA MET A 182 -24.95 -2.33 -1.23
C MET A 182 -25.01 -2.37 0.30
N ARG A 183 -24.52 -1.32 0.97
CA ARG A 183 -24.61 -1.20 2.43
C ARG A 183 -26.06 -0.98 2.87
N ASP A 184 -26.79 -0.09 2.22
CA ASP A 184 -28.17 0.25 2.55
C ASP A 184 -29.13 -0.94 2.34
N GLU A 185 -28.81 -1.78 1.34
CA GLU A 185 -29.50 -3.05 1.10
C GLU A 185 -28.96 -4.21 1.99
N ALA A 186 -28.10 -3.91 2.98
CA ALA A 186 -27.51 -4.85 3.93
C ALA A 186 -26.64 -5.98 3.31
N PHE A 187 -26.17 -5.83 2.07
CA PHE A 187 -25.19 -6.74 1.49
C PHE A 187 -23.77 -6.48 2.04
N ILE A 188 -23.46 -5.26 2.47
CA ILE A 188 -22.27 -4.95 3.26
C ILE A 188 -22.71 -4.85 4.72
N ARG A 189 -22.36 -5.85 5.53
CA ARG A 189 -22.79 -5.96 6.92
C ARG A 189 -22.02 -4.98 7.80
N ALA A 190 -22.68 -4.47 8.86
CA ALA A 190 -22.02 -3.68 9.88
C ALA A 190 -20.85 -4.46 10.53
N GLY A 191 -19.71 -3.82 10.68
CA GLY A 191 -18.46 -4.44 11.15
C GLY A 191 -17.64 -5.16 10.09
N LEU A 192 -18.15 -5.27 8.86
CA LEU A 192 -17.45 -5.80 7.69
C LEU A 192 -17.34 -4.74 6.59
N GLU A 193 -17.24 -3.47 6.99
CA GLU A 193 -17.08 -2.36 6.06
C GLU A 193 -15.76 -2.50 5.29
N VAL A 194 -15.83 -2.13 4.03
CA VAL A 194 -14.66 -2.12 3.16
C VAL A 194 -13.78 -0.92 3.52
N ARG A 195 -12.52 -1.18 3.87
CA ARG A 195 -11.59 -0.13 4.31
C ARG A 195 -10.75 0.36 3.14
N PHE A 196 -10.87 1.63 2.82
CA PHE A 196 -10.03 2.35 1.86
C PHE A 196 -10.03 3.84 2.19
N VAL A 197 -9.10 4.57 1.59
CA VAL A 197 -9.01 6.03 1.69
C VAL A 197 -9.32 6.63 0.31
N THR A 198 -10.14 7.66 0.26
CA THR A 198 -10.40 8.40 -0.97
C THR A 198 -9.69 9.74 -0.93
N VAL A 199 -9.00 10.08 -2.02
CA VAL A 199 -8.34 11.38 -2.23
C VAL A 199 -8.73 11.93 -3.60
N ASN A 200 -8.86 13.24 -3.72
CA ASN A 200 -9.34 13.90 -4.95
C ASN A 200 -8.22 14.56 -5.77
N ASN A 201 -6.96 14.47 -5.33
CA ASN A 201 -5.81 14.94 -6.09
C ASN A 201 -4.61 14.00 -5.92
N ALA A 202 -3.69 14.06 -6.90
CA ALA A 202 -2.57 13.13 -6.98
C ALA A 202 -1.53 13.35 -5.87
N GLU A 203 -1.34 14.58 -5.42
CA GLU A 203 -0.38 14.95 -4.40
C GLU A 203 -0.70 14.33 -3.03
N GLN A 204 -1.96 14.01 -2.79
CA GLN A 204 -2.44 13.41 -1.54
C GLN A 204 -2.32 11.87 -1.52
N ILE A 205 -2.13 11.21 -2.67
CA ILE A 205 -2.19 9.74 -2.76
C ILE A 205 -1.12 9.09 -1.87
N VAL A 206 0.15 9.46 -2.04
CA VAL A 206 1.24 8.84 -1.27
C VAL A 206 1.16 9.19 0.21
N PRO A 207 0.94 10.45 0.62
CA PRO A 207 0.69 10.79 2.03
C PRO A 207 -0.46 9.99 2.66
N ALA A 208 -1.56 9.80 1.94
CA ALA A 208 -2.71 9.03 2.43
C ALA A 208 -2.37 7.54 2.62
N ALA A 209 -1.63 6.95 1.69
CA ALA A 209 -1.15 5.57 1.83
C ALA A 209 -0.21 5.41 3.04
N GLU A 210 0.73 6.34 3.23
CA GLU A 210 1.65 6.34 4.36
C GLU A 210 0.94 6.51 5.71
N ALA A 211 -0.06 7.40 5.79
CA ALA A 211 -0.88 7.60 6.99
C ALA A 211 -1.69 6.35 7.32
N ALA A 212 -2.33 5.74 6.30
CA ALA A 212 -3.10 4.52 6.49
C ALA A 212 -2.23 3.33 6.94
N ALA A 213 -0.98 3.23 6.45
CA ALA A 213 -0.04 2.20 6.85
C ALA A 213 0.39 2.31 8.32
N LYS A 214 0.43 3.53 8.88
CA LYS A 214 0.76 3.77 10.30
C LYS A 214 -0.40 3.49 11.26
N GLY A 215 -1.58 3.17 10.77
CA GLY A 215 -2.79 3.06 11.56
C GLY A 215 -3.42 4.40 11.95
N ASP A 216 -2.85 5.53 11.52
CA ASP A 216 -3.35 6.88 11.80
C ASP A 216 -4.66 7.22 11.04
N ALA A 217 -5.08 6.33 10.14
CA ALA A 217 -6.32 6.49 9.37
C ALA A 217 -7.60 6.20 10.20
N GLY A 218 -7.46 5.81 11.46
CA GLY A 218 -8.57 5.34 12.30
C GLY A 218 -9.49 6.42 12.85
N ASP A 219 -9.12 7.70 12.82
CA ASP A 219 -9.87 8.76 13.50
C ASP A 219 -10.06 10.04 12.67
N SER A 220 -9.91 9.97 11.36
CA SER A 220 -10.18 11.17 10.59
C SER A 220 -11.71 11.38 10.50
N ALA A 221 -12.17 12.47 11.11
CA ALA A 221 -13.53 12.99 10.98
C ALA A 221 -13.98 13.12 9.50
N SER A 222 -13.02 13.11 8.56
CA SER A 222 -13.23 13.06 7.12
C SER A 222 -13.81 11.74 6.63
N LEU A 223 -13.36 10.58 7.16
CA LEU A 223 -13.94 9.27 6.79
C LEU A 223 -15.37 9.14 7.27
N LYS A 224 -15.65 9.59 8.52
CA LYS A 224 -17.03 9.63 9.04
C LYS A 224 -17.91 10.61 8.27
N LYS A 225 -17.37 11.73 7.78
CA LYS A 225 -18.12 12.74 7.03
C LYS A 225 -18.43 12.29 5.59
N ILE A 226 -17.51 11.58 4.94
CA ILE A 226 -17.76 11.00 3.60
C ILE A 226 -18.75 9.83 3.72
N MET A 227 -18.62 8.96 4.71
CA MET A 227 -19.56 7.85 4.94
C MET A 227 -20.94 8.31 5.45
N ALA A 228 -21.07 9.51 5.97
CA ALA A 228 -22.36 10.08 6.42
C ALA A 228 -23.07 10.90 5.33
N GLN A 229 -22.42 11.16 4.18
CA GLN A 229 -23.00 11.87 3.05
C GLN A 229 -23.56 10.94 1.95
N PHE A 230 -23.38 9.64 2.11
CA PHE A 230 -23.93 8.57 1.27
C PHE A 230 -24.71 7.61 2.21
#